data_9c3462914f714ae0c09a1113a030d9d1
#
_entry.id   9c3462914f714ae0c09a1113a030d9d1
#
_cell.length_a   1.000
_cell.length_b   1.000
_cell.length_c   1.000
_cell.angle_alpha   90.00
_cell.angle_beta   90.00
_cell.angle_gamma   90.00
#
_symmetry.space_group_name_H-M   'P 1'
#
loop_
_entity.id
_entity.type
_entity.pdbx_description
1 polymer ?
#
loop_
_entity_poly.entity_id
_entity_poly.type
_entity_poly.pdbx_seq_one_letter_code
_entity_poly.pdbx_strand_id
1 'polypeptide(L)'
;MLVEMFSPVFIEQGELRPPIRFKKGLNVVLGKEDGANSIGKSSAMLAIDFVFGGDTYLKSDGVKHIGHHTIFFAFQFDGQKHYFARATENADKVFLCKENYDLIGPHWTKAEFVDWLKSQYHMDFDGLSFRVALSSFFRATPHNRLIKGSV
;
A
#
# COMPACT_ATOMS: atom_id res chain seq x y z
N MET A 1 -10.58 -4.22 4.85
CA MET A 1 -9.99 -3.20 3.96
C MET A 1 -8.67 -2.71 4.54
N LEU A 2 -7.74 -2.25 3.71
CA LEU A 2 -6.55 -1.52 4.17
C LEU A 2 -7.01 -0.26 4.92
N VAL A 3 -6.48 -0.02 6.14
CA VAL A 3 -6.87 1.13 6.97
C VAL A 3 -5.74 2.10 7.21
N GLU A 4 -4.50 1.65 7.23
CA GLU A 4 -3.33 2.53 7.35
C GLU A 4 -2.06 1.87 6.80
N MET A 5 -1.10 2.69 6.39
CA MET A 5 0.26 2.28 6.10
C MET A 5 1.25 3.40 6.36
N PHE A 6 2.49 3.05 6.74
CA PHE A 6 3.59 3.99 6.95
C PHE A 6 4.94 3.29 6.87
N SER A 7 6.00 4.07 6.80
CA SER A 7 7.37 3.58 7.01
C SER A 7 8.16 4.59 7.83
N PRO A 8 9.04 4.16 8.76
CA PRO A 8 9.90 5.04 9.54
C PRO A 8 10.88 5.88 8.71
N VAL A 9 11.08 5.52 7.45
CA VAL A 9 11.95 6.27 6.52
C VAL A 9 11.20 7.32 5.70
N PHE A 10 9.88 7.40 5.81
CA PHE A 10 9.11 8.43 5.13
C PHE A 10 9.18 9.74 5.94
N ILE A 11 10.19 10.55 5.60
CA ILE A 11 10.49 11.82 6.27
C ILE A 11 10.16 12.98 5.33
N GLU A 12 9.52 14.02 5.85
CA GLU A 12 9.27 15.27 5.16
C GLU A 12 9.70 16.44 6.05
N GLN A 13 10.57 17.30 5.52
CA GLN A 13 11.11 18.45 6.26
C GLN A 13 11.78 18.09 7.60
N GLY A 14 12.42 16.89 7.68
CA GLY A 14 13.09 16.40 8.88
C GLY A 14 12.17 15.72 9.89
N GLU A 15 10.86 15.66 9.65
CA GLU A 15 9.90 14.99 10.51
C GLU A 15 9.34 13.72 9.86
N LEU A 16 9.02 12.74 10.70
CA LEU A 16 8.36 11.52 10.25
C LEU A 16 6.97 11.85 9.70
N ARG A 17 6.69 11.38 8.48
CA ARG A 17 5.34 11.52 7.91
C ARG A 17 4.34 10.71 8.73
N PRO A 18 3.15 11.28 9.00
CA PRO A 18 2.08 10.52 9.63
C PRO A 18 1.65 9.34 8.77
N PRO A 19 1.10 8.27 9.36
CA PRO A 19 0.56 7.16 8.61
C PRO A 19 -0.47 7.61 7.58
N ILE A 20 -0.40 7.05 6.37
CA ILE A 20 -1.44 7.23 5.36
C ILE A 20 -2.64 6.41 5.82
N ARG A 21 -3.78 7.07 6.03
CA ARG A 21 -5.01 6.44 6.50
C ARG A 21 -6.04 6.37 5.40
N PHE A 22 -6.70 5.23 5.32
CA PHE A 22 -7.72 4.93 4.32
C PHE A 22 -9.11 4.87 4.98
N LYS A 23 -10.09 5.39 4.29
CA LYS A 23 -11.50 5.38 4.71
C LYS A 23 -12.29 4.42 3.83
N LYS A 24 -13.44 3.97 4.31
CA LYS A 24 -14.39 3.20 3.49
C LYS A 24 -14.87 4.08 2.32
N GLY A 25 -14.92 3.51 1.12
CA GLY A 25 -15.30 4.21 -0.10
C GLY A 25 -14.11 4.80 -0.86
N LEU A 26 -14.31 5.92 -1.54
CA LEU A 26 -13.30 6.55 -2.38
C LEU A 26 -12.21 7.21 -1.54
N ASN A 27 -10.96 6.84 -1.82
CA ASN A 27 -9.77 7.51 -1.29
C ASN A 27 -9.03 8.17 -2.45
N VAL A 28 -8.70 9.45 -2.32
CA VAL A 28 -8.04 10.23 -3.35
C VAL A 28 -6.66 10.65 -2.85
N VAL A 29 -5.61 10.30 -3.60
CA VAL A 29 -4.25 10.77 -3.34
C VAL A 29 -4.03 12.06 -4.13
N LEU A 30 -4.00 13.19 -3.43
CA LEU A 30 -3.72 14.49 -4.02
C LEU A 30 -2.24 14.83 -3.88
N GLY A 31 -1.65 15.44 -4.92
CA GLY A 31 -0.34 16.07 -4.82
C GLY A 31 -0.49 17.58 -4.58
N LYS A 32 0.54 18.20 -4.04
CA LYS A 32 0.63 19.66 -3.96
C LYS A 32 0.67 20.27 -5.39
N GLU A 33 0.15 21.46 -5.56
CA GLU A 33 -0.02 22.12 -6.85
C GLU A 33 1.30 22.56 -7.54
N ASP A 34 2.40 22.54 -6.83
CA ASP A 34 3.72 23.03 -7.25
C ASP A 34 4.48 22.11 -8.21
N GLY A 35 3.82 21.13 -8.80
CA GLY A 35 4.36 20.28 -9.88
C GLY A 35 5.47 19.29 -9.48
N ALA A 36 6.07 19.45 -8.30
CA ALA A 36 7.19 18.63 -7.83
C ALA A 36 6.80 17.22 -7.38
N ASN A 37 5.52 16.85 -7.35
CA ASN A 37 5.00 15.69 -6.62
C ASN A 37 4.35 14.58 -7.48
N SER A 38 4.61 14.49 -8.77
CA SER A 38 4.19 13.31 -9.55
C SER A 38 4.85 12.03 -9.03
N ILE A 39 6.09 12.12 -8.59
CA ILE A 39 6.89 11.01 -8.03
C ILE A 39 6.24 10.49 -6.73
N GLY A 40 5.81 11.37 -5.83
CA GLY A 40 5.19 10.98 -4.56
C GLY A 40 3.85 10.24 -4.73
N LYS A 41 3.02 10.64 -5.69
CA LYS A 41 1.75 9.97 -5.99
C LYS A 41 1.98 8.57 -6.54
N SER A 42 2.86 8.43 -7.51
CA SER A 42 3.20 7.14 -8.11
C SER A 42 3.82 6.20 -7.08
N SER A 43 4.72 6.70 -6.23
CA SER A 43 5.32 5.91 -5.15
C SER A 43 4.29 5.45 -4.13
N ALA A 44 3.31 6.27 -3.78
CA ALA A 44 2.22 5.89 -2.87
C ALA A 44 1.37 4.76 -3.46
N MET A 45 1.01 4.83 -4.76
CA MET A 45 0.26 3.78 -5.43
C MET A 45 1.04 2.46 -5.50
N LEU A 46 2.35 2.54 -5.78
CA LEU A 46 3.22 1.37 -5.79
C LEU A 46 3.39 0.77 -4.39
N ALA A 47 3.46 1.60 -3.34
CA ALA A 47 3.49 1.15 -1.95
C ALA A 47 2.17 0.45 -1.56
N ILE A 48 1.03 0.93 -2.04
CA ILE A 48 -0.26 0.24 -1.87
C ILE A 48 -0.24 -1.14 -2.56
N ASP A 49 0.23 -1.23 -3.81
CA ASP A 49 0.42 -2.54 -4.48
C ASP A 49 1.31 -3.48 -3.64
N PHE A 50 2.38 -2.94 -3.06
CA PHE A 50 3.30 -3.70 -2.22
C PHE A 50 2.63 -4.28 -0.96
N VAL A 51 1.81 -3.52 -0.24
CA VAL A 51 1.10 -4.02 0.95
C VAL A 51 0.02 -5.04 0.61
N PHE A 52 -0.41 -5.14 -0.64
CA PHE A 52 -1.28 -6.19 -1.15
C PHE A 52 -0.52 -7.41 -1.75
N GLY A 53 0.79 -7.48 -1.57
CA GLY A 53 1.61 -8.60 -2.04
C GLY A 53 2.25 -8.40 -3.42
N GLY A 54 2.12 -7.21 -4.04
CA GLY A 54 2.81 -6.89 -5.28
C GLY A 54 4.31 -6.64 -5.08
N ASP A 55 5.07 -6.62 -6.16
CA ASP A 55 6.53 -6.43 -6.15
C ASP A 55 6.97 -5.22 -6.98
N THR A 56 6.04 -4.49 -7.59
CA THR A 56 6.34 -3.36 -8.48
C THR A 56 7.06 -2.23 -7.72
N TYR A 57 6.74 -2.05 -6.44
CA TYR A 57 7.38 -1.07 -5.57
C TYR A 57 8.90 -1.27 -5.42
N LEU A 58 9.37 -2.52 -5.48
CA LEU A 58 10.80 -2.86 -5.33
C LEU A 58 11.68 -2.21 -6.41
N LYS A 59 11.11 -1.89 -7.57
CA LYS A 59 11.78 -1.23 -8.70
C LYS A 59 11.52 0.28 -8.74
N SER A 60 10.81 0.82 -7.75
CA SER A 60 10.45 2.23 -7.70
C SER A 60 11.64 3.14 -7.40
N ASP A 61 11.54 4.38 -7.83
CA ASP A 61 12.52 5.40 -7.48
C ASP A 61 12.58 5.65 -5.97
N GLY A 62 11.48 5.42 -5.24
CA GLY A 62 11.44 5.46 -3.79
C GLY A 62 12.45 4.50 -3.15
N VAL A 63 12.45 3.22 -3.57
CA VAL A 63 13.41 2.23 -3.05
C VAL A 63 14.84 2.55 -3.50
N LYS A 64 15.03 3.00 -4.75
CA LYS A 64 16.36 3.35 -5.27
C LYS A 64 17.00 4.52 -4.51
N HIS A 65 16.23 5.54 -4.13
CA HIS A 65 16.74 6.73 -3.47
C HIS A 65 16.81 6.61 -1.94
N ILE A 66 15.83 5.93 -1.34
CA ILE A 66 15.74 5.79 0.12
C ILE A 66 16.52 4.55 0.60
N GLY A 67 16.67 3.54 -0.26
CA GLY A 67 17.23 2.23 0.10
C GLY A 67 16.17 1.26 0.62
N HIS A 68 16.64 0.10 1.08
CA HIS A 68 15.75 -0.91 1.66
C HIS A 68 15.14 -0.42 2.97
N HIS A 69 13.83 -0.68 3.11
CA HIS A 69 13.06 -0.27 4.27
C HIS A 69 11.84 -1.19 4.48
N THR A 70 11.22 -1.03 5.62
CA THR A 70 10.00 -1.78 5.98
C THR A 70 8.78 -0.88 5.86
N ILE A 71 7.72 -1.41 5.26
CA ILE A 71 6.39 -0.80 5.29
C ILE A 71 5.55 -1.54 6.32
N PHE A 72 4.98 -0.79 7.25
CA PHE A 72 4.02 -1.24 8.24
C PHE A 72 2.62 -0.88 7.78
N PHE A 73 1.67 -1.79 7.98
CA PHE A 73 0.30 -1.57 7.49
C PHE A 73 -0.71 -2.38 8.28
N ALA A 74 -1.95 -1.95 8.25
CA ALA A 74 -3.06 -2.64 8.90
C ALA A 74 -4.25 -2.81 7.98
N PHE A 75 -4.87 -3.97 8.05
CA PHE A 75 -6.16 -4.28 7.46
C PHE A 75 -7.22 -4.40 8.53
N GLN A 76 -8.45 -4.04 8.21
CA GLN A 76 -9.61 -4.26 9.06
C GLN A 76 -10.66 -5.10 8.33
N PHE A 77 -11.05 -6.22 8.96
CA PHE A 77 -12.12 -7.11 8.50
C PHE A 77 -13.02 -7.42 9.67
N ASP A 78 -14.32 -7.38 9.47
CA ASP A 78 -15.33 -7.68 10.50
C ASP A 78 -15.10 -6.97 11.86
N GLY A 79 -14.66 -5.71 11.77
CA GLY A 79 -14.35 -4.89 12.96
C GLY A 79 -12.99 -5.16 13.60
N GLN A 80 -12.28 -6.22 13.21
CA GLN A 80 -10.98 -6.59 13.76
C GLN A 80 -9.85 -6.04 12.89
N LYS A 81 -8.84 -5.41 13.52
CA LYS A 81 -7.62 -4.96 12.85
C LYS A 81 -6.53 -6.03 12.90
N HIS A 82 -5.83 -6.18 11.79
CA HIS A 82 -4.69 -7.06 11.62
C HIS A 82 -3.51 -6.23 11.16
N TYR A 83 -2.39 -6.30 11.87
CA TYR A 83 -1.22 -5.47 11.67
C TYR A 83 -0.09 -6.30 11.08
N PHE A 84 0.60 -5.74 10.11
CA PHE A 84 1.65 -6.43 9.36
C PHE A 84 2.85 -5.53 9.09
N ALA A 85 3.98 -6.16 8.81
CA ALA A 85 5.19 -5.53 8.31
C ALA A 85 5.77 -6.33 7.14
N ARG A 86 6.21 -5.61 6.10
CA ARG A 86 6.87 -6.21 4.94
C ARG A 86 8.07 -5.36 4.56
N ALA A 87 9.25 -5.98 4.51
CA ALA A 87 10.50 -5.31 4.17
C ALA A 87 10.80 -5.44 2.66
N THR A 88 11.31 -4.37 2.05
CA THR A 88 11.69 -4.39 0.63
C THR A 88 12.91 -5.29 0.35
N GLU A 89 13.76 -5.52 1.35
CA GLU A 89 14.93 -6.41 1.24
C GLU A 89 14.52 -7.90 1.21
N ASN A 90 13.45 -8.26 1.94
CA ASN A 90 12.94 -9.62 2.06
C ASN A 90 11.44 -9.66 1.73
N ALA A 91 11.09 -9.23 0.54
CA ALA A 91 9.70 -9.00 0.14
C ALA A 91 8.82 -10.28 0.09
N ASP A 92 9.43 -11.46 0.14
CA ASP A 92 8.72 -12.74 0.22
C ASP A 92 8.26 -13.10 1.63
N LYS A 93 8.64 -12.29 2.63
CA LYS A 93 8.27 -12.46 4.04
C LYS A 93 7.32 -11.36 4.49
N VAL A 94 6.23 -11.76 5.12
CA VAL A 94 5.26 -10.85 5.75
C VAL A 94 5.15 -11.22 7.22
N PHE A 95 5.39 -10.26 8.09
CA PHE A 95 5.35 -10.46 9.54
C PHE A 95 4.02 -9.98 10.09
N LEU A 96 3.42 -10.78 10.99
CA LEU A 96 2.34 -10.30 11.84
C LEU A 96 2.91 -9.37 12.91
N CYS A 97 2.12 -8.37 13.27
CA CYS A 97 2.46 -7.41 14.32
C CYS A 97 1.35 -7.27 15.34
N LYS A 98 1.73 -6.79 16.54
CA LYS A 98 0.81 -6.25 17.53
C LYS A 98 0.27 -4.89 17.06
N GLU A 99 -0.66 -4.31 17.80
CA GLU A 99 -1.21 -2.98 17.55
C GLU A 99 -0.14 -1.86 17.53
N ASN A 100 0.93 -2.03 18.29
CA ASN A 100 2.09 -1.12 18.32
C ASN A 100 3.15 -1.43 17.25
N TYR A 101 2.84 -2.35 16.33
CA TYR A 101 3.72 -2.83 15.27
C TYR A 101 4.96 -3.62 15.71
N ASP A 102 5.00 -4.11 16.95
CA ASP A 102 5.98 -5.11 17.35
C ASP A 102 5.70 -6.44 16.65
N LEU A 103 6.75 -7.09 16.15
CA LEU A 103 6.63 -8.35 15.41
C LEU A 103 6.16 -9.49 16.34
N ILE A 104 5.29 -10.35 15.83
CA ILE A 104 4.76 -11.53 16.53
C ILE A 104 5.11 -12.80 15.78
N GLY A 105 5.85 -13.69 16.43
CA GLY A 105 6.05 -15.06 15.94
C GLY A 105 6.80 -15.17 14.61
N PRO A 106 6.68 -16.31 13.92
CA PRO A 106 7.29 -16.52 12.63
C PRO A 106 6.58 -15.69 11.54
N HIS A 107 7.34 -15.38 10.47
CA HIS A 107 6.77 -14.72 9.31
C HIS A 107 5.89 -15.69 8.49
N TRP A 108 4.95 -15.11 7.76
CA TRP A 108 4.27 -15.78 6.67
C TRP A 108 5.04 -15.62 5.37
N THR A 109 4.94 -16.56 4.47
CA THR A 109 5.34 -16.36 3.08
C THR A 109 4.38 -15.37 2.41
N LYS A 110 4.86 -14.70 1.37
CA LYS A 110 3.99 -13.83 0.55
C LYS A 110 2.75 -14.58 0.02
N ALA A 111 2.92 -15.85 -0.37
CA ALA A 111 1.82 -16.68 -0.87
C ALA A 111 0.74 -16.90 0.22
N GLU A 112 1.13 -17.31 1.42
CA GLU A 112 0.21 -17.48 2.56
C GLU A 112 -0.51 -16.18 2.90
N PHE A 113 0.19 -15.05 2.88
CA PHE A 113 -0.41 -13.73 3.11
C PHE A 113 -1.44 -13.37 2.03
N VAL A 114 -1.11 -13.57 0.75
CA VAL A 114 -2.02 -13.28 -0.37
C VAL A 114 -3.24 -14.19 -0.31
N ASP A 115 -3.08 -15.48 0.01
CA ASP A 115 -4.21 -16.42 0.16
C ASP A 115 -5.10 -16.02 1.34
N TRP A 116 -4.51 -15.58 2.46
CA TRP A 116 -5.28 -15.00 3.57
C TRP A 116 -6.06 -13.75 3.13
N LEU A 117 -5.45 -12.81 2.39
CA LEU A 117 -6.15 -11.64 1.85
C LEU A 117 -7.32 -12.03 0.94
N LYS A 118 -7.14 -13.00 0.04
CA LYS A 118 -8.22 -13.49 -0.83
C LYS A 118 -9.39 -14.00 -0.01
N SER A 119 -9.13 -14.78 1.05
CA SER A 119 -10.17 -15.29 1.93
C SER A 119 -10.92 -14.15 2.64
N GLN A 120 -10.20 -13.13 3.14
CA GLN A 120 -10.80 -11.99 3.82
C GLN A 120 -11.66 -11.12 2.90
N TYR A 121 -11.27 -11.01 1.62
CA TYR A 121 -12.03 -10.27 0.60
C TYR A 121 -13.10 -11.13 -0.11
N HIS A 122 -13.25 -12.40 0.27
CA HIS A 122 -14.15 -13.36 -0.41
C HIS A 122 -13.90 -13.46 -1.91
N MET A 123 -12.63 -13.44 -2.32
CA MET A 123 -12.19 -13.47 -3.72
C MET A 123 -11.63 -14.84 -4.13
N ASP A 124 -12.21 -15.92 -3.66
CA ASP A 124 -11.86 -17.30 -4.06
C ASP A 124 -12.53 -17.67 -5.39
N PHE A 125 -12.26 -16.89 -6.43
CA PHE A 125 -12.75 -17.20 -7.78
C PHE A 125 -11.68 -17.96 -8.57
N ASP A 126 -12.03 -19.15 -9.03
CA ASP A 126 -11.20 -19.92 -9.97
C ASP A 126 -10.93 -19.08 -11.23
N GLY A 127 -9.65 -18.88 -11.53
CA GLY A 127 -9.20 -18.23 -12.77
C GLY A 127 -9.04 -16.72 -12.73
N LEU A 128 -9.40 -16.01 -11.67
CA LEU A 128 -9.13 -14.58 -11.53
C LEU A 128 -7.96 -14.34 -10.58
N SER A 129 -6.87 -13.79 -11.09
CA SER A 129 -5.75 -13.38 -10.23
C SER A 129 -6.20 -12.24 -9.30
N PHE A 130 -5.90 -12.35 -8.00
CA PHE A 130 -6.17 -11.30 -7.00
C PHE A 130 -5.62 -9.94 -7.44
N ARG A 131 -4.47 -9.90 -8.11
CA ARG A 131 -3.89 -8.66 -8.66
C ARG A 131 -4.71 -8.06 -9.78
N VAL A 132 -5.32 -8.86 -10.64
CA VAL A 132 -6.22 -8.38 -11.70
C VAL A 132 -7.48 -7.76 -11.08
N ALA A 133 -8.05 -8.39 -10.07
CA ALA A 133 -9.16 -7.83 -9.33
C ALA A 133 -8.78 -6.51 -8.66
N LEU A 134 -7.63 -6.45 -7.97
CA LEU A 134 -7.13 -5.22 -7.34
C LEU A 134 -6.89 -4.09 -8.34
N SER A 135 -6.36 -4.39 -9.54
CA SER A 135 -6.05 -3.37 -10.55
C SER A 135 -7.30 -2.59 -11.01
N SER A 136 -8.48 -3.19 -10.90
CA SER A 136 -9.75 -2.52 -11.23
C SER A 136 -10.16 -1.48 -10.19
N PHE A 137 -9.64 -1.56 -8.95
CA PHE A 137 -9.92 -0.60 -7.88
C PHE A 137 -8.91 0.56 -7.82
N PHE A 138 -7.75 0.41 -8.47
CA PHE A 138 -6.71 1.44 -8.50
C PHE A 138 -6.65 2.09 -9.88
N ARG A 139 -7.18 3.31 -10.00
CA ARG A 139 -7.08 4.10 -11.23
C ARG A 139 -6.19 5.32 -11.00
N ALA A 140 -5.10 5.42 -11.77
CA ALA A 140 -4.37 6.66 -11.92
C ALA A 140 -5.07 7.51 -12.99
N THR A 141 -5.59 8.67 -12.61
CA THR A 141 -6.13 9.63 -13.58
C THR A 141 -4.96 10.49 -14.06
N PRO A 142 -4.65 10.49 -15.38
CA PRO A 142 -3.65 11.42 -15.92
C PRO A 142 -4.09 12.87 -15.65
N HIS A 143 -3.15 13.72 -15.28
CA HIS A 143 -3.37 15.09 -14.80
C HIS A 143 -3.90 16.08 -15.89
N ASN A 144 -4.30 15.63 -17.09
CA ASN A 144 -4.66 16.45 -18.24
C ASN A 144 -6.10 16.30 -18.74
N ARG A 145 -7.07 16.11 -17.84
CA ARG A 145 -8.47 16.41 -18.17
C ARG A 145 -9.07 17.33 -17.13
N LEU A 146 -8.63 18.58 -17.16
CA LEU A 146 -9.53 19.67 -16.83
C LEU A 146 -10.64 19.65 -17.90
N ILE A 147 -11.79 19.13 -17.56
CA ILE A 147 -13.02 19.40 -18.27
C ILE A 147 -13.23 20.90 -18.04
N LYS A 148 -12.84 21.73 -19.02
CA LYS A 148 -13.38 23.07 -19.14
C LYS A 148 -14.86 22.88 -19.38
N GLY A 149 -15.66 22.99 -18.33
CA GLY A 149 -17.09 23.22 -18.46
C GLY A 149 -17.28 24.53 -19.20
N SER A 150 -17.69 24.46 -20.45
CA SER A 150 -18.26 25.59 -21.13
C SER A 150 -19.61 25.85 -20.52
N VAL A 151 -19.80 27.00 -19.95
CA VAL A 151 -21.09 27.61 -19.67
C VAL A 151 -21.75 27.92 -21.00
#